data_f826413c3f4fa3cfa87e8157170d9b73
#
_entry.id   f826413c3f4fa3cfa87e8157170d9b73
#
_cell.length_a   1.000
_cell.length_b   1.000
_cell.length_c   1.000
_cell.angle_alpha   90.00
_cell.angle_beta   90.00
_cell.angle_gamma   90.00
#
_symmetry.space_group_name_H-M   'P 1'
#
loop_
_entity.id
_entity.type
_entity.pdbx_description
1 polymer ?
#
loop_
_entity_poly.entity_id
_entity_poly.type
_entity_poly.pdbx_seq_one_letter_code
_entity_poly.pdbx_strand_id
1 'polypeptide(L)'
;IFTRLVLLVAVPLLIVGLLCGILYYRSEFARGRAKLGEVAGNASMRMTSVFDGLRSYYLAALRNSSFTWMESCSEIPYSRYSDLRDAQELLRGGTYMDSYVVGYEYINLRYGWVLSNYGTFPLEQMKNQEEIRTFIDNQASQTATLYWVNRTGAAPRQTSSLWLNVSGQCLVARITSAKNGLVGMLLIHLDMEYLSELAEI
;
A
#
# COMPACT_ATOMS: atom_id res chain seq x y z
N ILE A 1 34.13 47.96 -47.84
CA ILE A 1 33.02 47.34 -48.59
C ILE A 1 32.88 45.87 -48.13
N PHE A 2 33.96 45.10 -48.10
CA PHE A 2 33.97 43.66 -47.74
C PHE A 2 33.37 43.35 -46.34
N THR A 3 33.78 44.14 -45.35
CA THR A 3 33.31 44.00 -43.93
C THR A 3 31.79 44.24 -43.79
N ARG A 4 31.25 45.16 -44.54
CA ARG A 4 29.79 45.42 -44.53
C ARG A 4 29.00 44.30 -45.19
N LEU A 5 29.55 43.68 -46.24
CA LEU A 5 28.93 42.54 -46.91
C LEU A 5 28.91 41.30 -46.01
N VAL A 6 30.01 41.03 -45.31
CA VAL A 6 30.12 39.94 -44.35
C VAL A 6 29.14 40.11 -43.20
N LEU A 7 29.03 41.30 -42.62
CA LEU A 7 28.06 41.57 -41.59
C LEU A 7 26.62 41.39 -42.03
N LEU A 8 26.31 41.79 -43.26
CA LEU A 8 24.96 41.72 -43.84
C LEU A 8 24.48 40.30 -44.04
N VAL A 9 25.39 39.32 -44.20
CA VAL A 9 25.06 37.89 -44.34
C VAL A 9 25.21 37.15 -43.04
N ALA A 10 26.24 37.44 -42.25
CA ALA A 10 26.53 36.69 -41.01
C ALA A 10 25.50 37.00 -39.88
N VAL A 11 25.04 38.23 -39.76
CA VAL A 11 24.08 38.58 -38.73
C VAL A 11 22.72 37.91 -38.90
N PRO A 12 22.10 37.89 -40.08
CA PRO A 12 20.85 37.15 -40.30
C PRO A 12 21.00 35.62 -40.07
N LEU A 13 22.12 35.03 -40.50
CA LEU A 13 22.41 33.60 -40.29
C LEU A 13 22.52 33.26 -38.77
N LEU A 14 23.17 34.12 -38.00
CA LEU A 14 23.26 33.95 -36.54
C LEU A 14 21.88 34.07 -35.88
N ILE A 15 21.07 35.05 -36.29
CA ILE A 15 19.72 35.22 -35.77
C ILE A 15 18.84 33.99 -36.10
N VAL A 16 18.88 33.50 -37.31
CA VAL A 16 18.14 32.29 -37.75
C VAL A 16 18.62 31.07 -36.96
N GLY A 17 19.94 30.89 -36.81
CA GLY A 17 20.51 29.79 -36.05
C GLY A 17 20.06 29.81 -34.59
N LEU A 18 20.06 31.01 -33.97
CA LEU A 18 19.63 31.18 -32.58
C LEU A 18 18.14 30.95 -32.40
N LEU A 19 17.30 31.42 -33.32
CA LEU A 19 15.86 31.15 -33.33
C LEU A 19 15.56 29.64 -33.49
N CYS A 20 16.24 29.00 -34.45
CA CYS A 20 16.09 27.54 -34.62
C CYS A 20 16.53 26.74 -33.40
N GLY A 21 17.64 27.15 -32.75
CA GLY A 21 18.11 26.57 -31.50
C GLY A 21 17.09 26.69 -30.36
N ILE A 22 16.52 27.90 -30.19
CA ILE A 22 15.48 28.13 -29.17
C ILE A 22 14.22 27.30 -29.44
N LEU A 23 13.75 27.24 -30.70
CA LEU A 23 12.57 26.46 -31.08
C LEU A 23 12.81 24.97 -30.89
N TYR A 24 14.00 24.49 -31.26
CA TYR A 24 14.39 23.09 -31.05
C TYR A 24 14.40 22.74 -29.56
N TYR A 25 15.08 23.55 -28.75
CA TYR A 25 15.15 23.35 -27.32
C TYR A 25 13.75 23.33 -26.66
N ARG A 26 12.89 24.29 -27.03
CA ARG A 26 11.50 24.32 -26.54
C ARG A 26 10.71 23.08 -26.95
N SER A 27 10.88 22.61 -28.18
CA SER A 27 10.21 21.42 -28.69
C SER A 27 10.66 20.17 -27.94
N GLU A 28 11.96 19.98 -27.74
CA GLU A 28 12.50 18.84 -27.00
C GLU A 28 12.09 18.87 -25.52
N PHE A 29 12.11 20.04 -24.89
CA PHE A 29 11.67 20.19 -23.53
C PHE A 29 10.17 19.89 -23.36
N ALA A 30 9.34 20.34 -24.30
CA ALA A 30 7.91 20.05 -24.33
C ALA A 30 7.63 18.54 -24.52
N ARG A 31 8.38 17.86 -25.44
CA ARG A 31 8.30 16.43 -25.63
C ARG A 31 8.73 15.64 -24.40
N GLY A 32 9.83 16.05 -23.77
CA GLY A 32 10.32 15.43 -22.53
C GLY A 32 9.28 15.52 -21.41
N ARG A 33 8.67 16.69 -21.26
CA ARG A 33 7.59 16.90 -20.27
C ARG A 33 6.35 16.06 -20.56
N ALA A 34 5.93 15.97 -21.82
CA ALA A 34 4.79 15.15 -22.20
C ALA A 34 5.05 13.66 -21.93
N LYS A 35 6.25 13.17 -22.25
CA LYS A 35 6.65 11.79 -22.00
C LYS A 35 6.72 11.46 -20.49
N LEU A 36 7.28 12.36 -19.67
CA LEU A 36 7.28 12.22 -18.22
C LEU A 36 5.85 12.19 -17.66
N GLY A 37 4.97 13.05 -18.18
CA GLY A 37 3.55 13.07 -17.78
C GLY A 37 2.84 11.77 -18.12
N GLU A 38 3.13 11.20 -19.29
CA GLU A 38 2.58 9.91 -19.73
C GLU A 38 3.07 8.76 -18.84
N VAL A 39 4.38 8.68 -18.58
CA VAL A 39 4.97 7.66 -17.69
C VAL A 39 4.39 7.75 -16.29
N ALA A 40 4.34 8.96 -15.71
CA ALA A 40 3.76 9.17 -14.39
C ALA A 40 2.26 8.84 -14.35
N GLY A 41 1.52 9.17 -15.41
CA GLY A 41 0.10 8.80 -15.55
C GLY A 41 -0.11 7.29 -15.61
N ASN A 42 0.70 6.59 -16.37
CA ASN A 42 0.65 5.13 -16.48
C ASN A 42 1.01 4.44 -15.17
N ALA A 43 2.07 4.90 -14.47
CA ALA A 43 2.45 4.40 -13.15
C ALA A 43 1.31 4.61 -12.13
N SER A 44 0.72 5.81 -12.11
CA SER A 44 -0.41 6.13 -11.23
C SER A 44 -1.63 5.23 -11.50
N MET A 45 -1.97 4.99 -12.77
CA MET A 45 -3.09 4.10 -13.12
C MET A 45 -2.82 2.65 -12.70
N ARG A 46 -1.59 2.14 -12.87
CA ARG A 46 -1.21 0.79 -12.44
C ARG A 46 -1.32 0.65 -10.92
N MET A 47 -0.76 1.59 -10.18
CA MET A 47 -0.85 1.61 -8.71
C MET A 47 -2.30 1.66 -8.23
N THR A 48 -3.12 2.51 -8.82
CA THR A 48 -4.55 2.60 -8.50
C THR A 48 -5.25 1.27 -8.75
N SER A 49 -4.98 0.62 -9.89
CA SER A 49 -5.55 -0.69 -10.22
C SER A 49 -5.17 -1.77 -9.20
N VAL A 50 -3.91 -1.80 -8.75
CA VAL A 50 -3.45 -2.73 -7.71
C VAL A 50 -4.18 -2.45 -6.39
N PHE A 51 -4.25 -1.20 -5.96
CA PHE A 51 -4.92 -0.82 -4.72
C PHE A 51 -6.41 -1.11 -4.73
N ASP A 52 -7.09 -0.87 -5.84
CA ASP A 52 -8.52 -1.19 -5.99
C ASP A 52 -8.75 -2.70 -6.05
N GLY A 53 -7.84 -3.46 -6.68
CA GLY A 53 -7.84 -4.92 -6.66
C GLY A 53 -7.71 -5.49 -5.25
N LEU A 54 -6.70 -5.03 -4.49
CA LEU A 54 -6.50 -5.40 -3.08
C LEU A 54 -7.72 -5.07 -2.22
N ARG A 55 -8.22 -3.85 -2.36
CA ARG A 55 -9.42 -3.41 -1.64
C ARG A 55 -10.61 -4.31 -1.91
N SER A 56 -10.89 -4.59 -3.17
CA SER A 56 -12.03 -5.42 -3.58
C SER A 56 -11.90 -6.84 -3.07
N TYR A 57 -10.69 -7.41 -3.18
CA TYR A 57 -10.39 -8.74 -2.69
C TYR A 57 -10.63 -8.87 -1.18
N TYR A 58 -10.02 -8.00 -0.37
CA TYR A 58 -10.15 -8.10 1.09
C TYR A 58 -11.53 -7.76 1.60
N LEU A 59 -12.29 -6.87 0.93
CA LEU A 59 -13.70 -6.68 1.25
C LEU A 59 -14.53 -7.94 0.99
N ALA A 60 -14.22 -8.71 -0.05
CA ALA A 60 -14.86 -9.99 -0.31
C ALA A 60 -14.43 -11.06 0.70
N ALA A 61 -13.14 -11.12 1.04
CA ALA A 61 -12.57 -12.04 2.01
C ALA A 61 -13.21 -11.87 3.40
N LEU A 62 -13.42 -10.65 3.86
CA LEU A 62 -14.09 -10.33 5.13
C LEU A 62 -15.54 -10.82 5.21
N ARG A 63 -16.20 -11.04 4.05
CA ARG A 63 -17.58 -11.55 3.98
C ARG A 63 -17.64 -13.08 3.82
N ASN A 64 -16.50 -13.73 3.64
CA ASN A 64 -16.43 -15.18 3.46
C ASN A 64 -16.73 -15.90 4.79
N SER A 65 -17.45 -17.02 4.73
CA SER A 65 -17.77 -17.83 5.91
C SER A 65 -16.55 -18.37 6.62
N SER A 66 -15.48 -18.69 5.87
CA SER A 66 -14.20 -19.12 6.44
C SER A 66 -13.50 -18.05 7.27
N PHE A 67 -13.89 -16.78 7.12
CA PHE A 67 -13.38 -15.68 7.92
C PHE A 67 -14.33 -15.28 9.05
N THR A 68 -15.64 -15.20 8.77
CA THR A 68 -16.63 -14.64 9.73
C THR A 68 -16.76 -15.46 11.01
N TRP A 69 -16.48 -16.77 10.99
CA TRP A 69 -16.48 -17.58 12.22
C TRP A 69 -15.40 -17.12 13.21
N MET A 70 -14.27 -16.59 12.74
CA MET A 70 -13.18 -16.11 13.60
C MET A 70 -13.61 -14.94 14.49
N GLU A 71 -14.57 -14.12 14.06
CA GLU A 71 -15.10 -13.02 14.86
C GLU A 71 -15.77 -13.50 16.17
N SER A 72 -16.32 -14.71 16.16
CA SER A 72 -17.01 -15.31 17.30
C SER A 72 -16.14 -16.22 18.16
N CYS A 73 -14.90 -16.51 17.76
CA CYS A 73 -13.99 -17.37 18.52
C CYS A 73 -13.47 -16.68 19.77
N SER A 74 -13.90 -17.18 20.94
CA SER A 74 -13.49 -16.64 22.25
C SER A 74 -12.05 -16.99 22.64
N GLU A 75 -11.49 -18.04 22.04
CA GLU A 75 -10.12 -18.50 22.28
C GLU A 75 -9.39 -18.65 20.96
N ILE A 76 -8.05 -18.71 21.02
CA ILE A 76 -7.23 -19.02 19.86
C ILE A 76 -7.67 -20.39 19.32
N PRO A 77 -8.10 -20.48 18.05
CA PRO A 77 -8.84 -21.66 17.56
C PRO A 77 -7.93 -22.83 17.18
N TYR A 78 -7.07 -23.28 18.09
CA TYR A 78 -6.18 -24.43 17.82
C TYR A 78 -6.92 -25.73 17.51
N SER A 79 -8.13 -25.92 18.03
CA SER A 79 -8.96 -27.11 17.80
C SER A 79 -9.60 -27.14 16.41
N ARG A 80 -9.61 -26.03 15.67
CA ARG A 80 -10.19 -25.86 14.33
C ARG A 80 -9.11 -25.55 13.30
N TYR A 81 -8.08 -26.37 13.28
CA TYR A 81 -6.89 -26.13 12.45
C TYR A 81 -7.20 -26.03 10.95
N SER A 82 -8.15 -26.83 10.43
CA SER A 82 -8.57 -26.77 9.02
C SER A 82 -9.19 -25.40 8.68
N ASP A 83 -10.14 -24.95 9.52
CA ASP A 83 -10.85 -23.68 9.30
C ASP A 83 -9.87 -22.49 9.42
N LEU A 84 -8.92 -22.59 10.35
CA LEU A 84 -7.86 -21.59 10.52
C LEU A 84 -6.95 -21.54 9.30
N ARG A 85 -6.58 -22.68 8.76
CA ARG A 85 -5.78 -22.78 7.53
C ARG A 85 -6.53 -22.18 6.33
N ASP A 86 -7.81 -22.49 6.16
CA ASP A 86 -8.63 -21.95 5.07
C ASP A 86 -8.75 -20.43 5.18
N ALA A 87 -8.90 -19.90 6.40
CA ALA A 87 -8.89 -18.47 6.64
C ALA A 87 -7.53 -17.83 6.34
N GLN A 88 -6.43 -18.50 6.69
CA GLN A 88 -5.08 -18.04 6.37
C GLN A 88 -4.82 -18.01 4.85
N GLU A 89 -5.24 -19.05 4.14
CA GLU A 89 -5.12 -19.11 2.68
C GLU A 89 -5.92 -17.98 2.01
N LEU A 90 -7.12 -17.71 2.52
CA LEU A 90 -7.94 -16.61 2.07
C LEU A 90 -7.26 -15.26 2.32
N LEU A 91 -6.65 -15.05 3.50
CA LEU A 91 -5.97 -13.80 3.84
C LEU A 91 -4.65 -13.60 3.08
N ARG A 92 -3.98 -14.67 2.67
CA ARG A 92 -2.81 -14.59 1.79
C ARG A 92 -3.12 -14.05 0.41
N GLY A 93 -4.38 -14.08 0.00
CA GLY A 93 -4.80 -13.45 -1.24
C GLY A 93 -4.63 -14.31 -2.50
N GLY A 94 -4.21 -15.56 -2.36
CA GLY A 94 -3.88 -16.42 -3.50
C GLY A 94 -2.66 -15.94 -4.29
N THR A 95 -2.22 -16.71 -5.26
CA THR A 95 -0.99 -16.48 -6.06
C THR A 95 -0.90 -15.11 -6.75
N TYR A 96 -2.02 -14.44 -6.99
CA TYR A 96 -2.04 -13.12 -7.62
C TYR A 96 -1.64 -11.97 -6.68
N MET A 97 -1.80 -12.15 -5.36
CA MET A 97 -1.53 -11.10 -4.37
C MET A 97 -0.20 -11.30 -3.65
N ASP A 98 0.41 -12.49 -3.79
CA ASP A 98 1.66 -12.83 -3.09
C ASP A 98 2.81 -11.87 -3.40
N SER A 99 2.82 -11.25 -4.59
CA SER A 99 3.85 -10.29 -4.97
C SER A 99 3.70 -8.91 -4.33
N TYR A 100 2.48 -8.53 -3.94
CA TYR A 100 2.20 -7.19 -3.40
C TYR A 100 2.10 -7.16 -1.88
N VAL A 101 1.88 -8.32 -1.26
CA VAL A 101 1.55 -8.45 0.16
C VAL A 101 2.68 -9.16 0.89
N VAL A 102 3.33 -8.46 1.81
CA VAL A 102 4.32 -9.07 2.72
C VAL A 102 3.63 -10.01 3.70
N GLY A 103 2.44 -9.65 4.13
CA GLY A 103 1.66 -10.45 5.02
C GLY A 103 0.43 -9.74 5.59
N TYR A 104 -0.23 -10.45 6.48
CA TYR A 104 -1.46 -9.98 7.11
C TYR A 104 -1.44 -10.20 8.62
N GLU A 105 -2.25 -9.42 9.33
CA GLU A 105 -2.58 -9.60 10.74
C GLU A 105 -4.08 -9.36 10.94
N TYR A 106 -4.79 -10.39 11.39
CA TYR A 106 -6.15 -10.24 11.88
C TYR A 106 -6.13 -10.10 13.40
N ILE A 107 -6.64 -8.99 13.90
CA ILE A 107 -6.71 -8.67 15.32
C ILE A 107 -8.15 -8.84 15.79
N ASN A 108 -8.40 -9.83 16.64
CA ASN A 108 -9.67 -9.97 17.33
C ASN A 108 -9.64 -9.13 18.61
N LEU A 109 -10.23 -7.94 18.56
CA LEU A 109 -10.27 -7.02 19.71
C LEU A 109 -11.23 -7.47 20.79
N ARG A 110 -12.27 -8.23 20.41
CA ARG A 110 -13.29 -8.70 21.34
C ARG A 110 -12.75 -9.73 22.32
N TYR A 111 -11.91 -10.63 21.82
CA TYR A 111 -11.41 -11.76 22.58
C TYR A 111 -9.91 -11.73 22.83
N GLY A 112 -9.22 -10.73 22.31
CA GLY A 112 -7.84 -10.43 22.65
C GLY A 112 -6.80 -11.38 22.04
N TRP A 113 -6.96 -11.78 20.78
CA TRP A 113 -5.98 -12.60 20.08
C TRP A 113 -5.70 -12.09 18.64
N VAL A 114 -4.58 -12.50 18.10
CA VAL A 114 -4.09 -12.10 16.78
C VAL A 114 -3.75 -13.33 15.95
N LEU A 115 -4.12 -13.31 14.67
CA LEU A 115 -3.70 -14.26 13.65
C LEU A 115 -2.81 -13.53 12.65
N SER A 116 -1.61 -14.06 12.41
CA SER A 116 -0.68 -13.52 11.41
C SER A 116 -0.09 -14.64 10.54
N ASN A 117 0.75 -14.28 9.58
CA ASN A 117 1.53 -15.24 8.80
C ASN A 117 2.39 -16.15 9.68
N TYR A 118 2.79 -15.67 10.85
CA TYR A 118 3.67 -16.40 11.77
C TYR A 118 2.91 -17.23 12.82
N GLY A 119 1.57 -17.25 12.74
CA GLY A 119 0.72 -18.00 13.65
C GLY A 119 -0.22 -17.12 14.46
N THR A 120 -0.69 -17.67 15.58
CA THR A 120 -1.63 -17.02 16.48
C THR A 120 -0.97 -16.70 17.82
N PHE A 121 -1.26 -15.52 18.37
CA PHE A 121 -0.74 -15.10 19.66
C PHE A 121 -1.71 -14.17 20.40
N PRO A 122 -1.58 -14.01 21.72
CA PRO A 122 -2.39 -13.08 22.50
C PRO A 122 -2.16 -11.63 22.08
N LEU A 123 -3.23 -10.84 22.02
CA LEU A 123 -3.17 -9.40 21.68
C LEU A 123 -2.29 -8.60 22.65
N GLU A 124 -2.20 -9.02 23.88
CA GLU A 124 -1.36 -8.37 24.90
C GLU A 124 0.12 -8.32 24.49
N GLN A 125 0.60 -9.29 23.71
CA GLN A 125 1.96 -9.24 23.19
C GLN A 125 2.17 -8.07 22.22
N MET A 126 1.14 -7.67 21.47
CA MET A 126 1.19 -6.46 20.63
C MET A 126 1.02 -5.20 21.48
N LYS A 127 0.05 -5.18 22.41
CA LYS A 127 -0.30 -4.00 23.21
C LYS A 127 0.78 -3.56 24.19
N ASN A 128 1.76 -4.40 24.49
CA ASN A 128 2.95 -4.02 25.25
C ASN A 128 3.79 -2.94 24.54
N GLN A 129 3.52 -2.66 23.26
CA GLN A 129 4.11 -1.56 22.52
C GLN A 129 3.13 -0.37 22.50
N GLU A 130 3.57 0.76 23.02
CA GLU A 130 2.76 1.98 23.14
C GLU A 130 2.21 2.45 21.78
N GLU A 131 3.01 2.32 20.73
CA GLU A 131 2.64 2.69 19.36
C GLU A 131 1.41 1.93 18.85
N ILE A 132 1.37 0.61 19.07
CA ILE A 132 0.22 -0.22 18.67
C ILE A 132 -1.00 0.06 19.51
N ARG A 133 -0.82 0.23 20.81
CA ARG A 133 -1.92 0.59 21.72
C ARG A 133 -2.58 1.87 21.23
N THR A 134 -1.79 2.92 21.02
CA THR A 134 -2.27 4.20 20.50
C THR A 134 -2.95 4.05 19.14
N PHE A 135 -2.40 3.23 18.24
CA PHE A 135 -3.02 2.95 16.96
C PHE A 135 -4.39 2.28 17.12
N ILE A 136 -4.50 1.22 17.93
CA ILE A 136 -5.75 0.49 18.17
C ILE A 136 -6.80 1.41 18.81
N ASP A 137 -6.41 2.18 19.79
CA ASP A 137 -7.30 3.09 20.52
C ASP A 137 -7.87 4.18 19.59
N ASN A 138 -7.06 4.69 18.67
CA ASN A 138 -7.48 5.66 17.68
C ASN A 138 -8.47 5.08 16.65
N GLN A 139 -8.49 3.75 16.47
CA GLN A 139 -9.41 3.11 15.52
C GLN A 139 -10.88 3.19 15.95
N ALA A 140 -11.15 3.31 17.24
CA ALA A 140 -12.51 3.45 17.74
C ALA A 140 -13.20 4.71 17.22
N SER A 141 -12.45 5.79 16.97
CA SER A 141 -12.95 7.08 16.47
C SER A 141 -13.04 7.18 14.95
N GLN A 142 -12.43 6.25 14.20
CA GLN A 142 -12.45 6.26 12.75
C GLN A 142 -13.83 5.88 12.20
N THR A 143 -14.25 6.55 11.13
CA THR A 143 -15.52 6.25 10.44
C THR A 143 -15.34 5.34 9.22
N ALA A 144 -14.19 5.39 8.57
CA ALA A 144 -13.91 4.59 7.39
C ALA A 144 -13.79 3.10 7.74
N THR A 145 -14.45 2.24 6.96
CA THR A 145 -14.36 0.78 7.12
C THR A 145 -13.04 0.23 6.60
N LEU A 146 -12.51 0.85 5.54
CA LEU A 146 -11.27 0.45 4.89
C LEU A 146 -10.47 1.69 4.52
N TYR A 147 -9.18 1.74 4.88
CA TYR A 147 -8.29 2.88 4.62
C TYR A 147 -6.82 2.49 4.64
N TRP A 148 -6.00 3.36 4.08
CA TRP A 148 -4.56 3.19 4.02
C TRP A 148 -3.86 3.89 5.17
N VAL A 149 -2.85 3.24 5.72
CA VAL A 149 -1.94 3.81 6.73
C VAL A 149 -0.52 3.69 6.23
N ASN A 150 0.20 4.79 6.23
CA ASN A 150 1.63 4.80 5.96
C ASN A 150 2.39 4.69 7.29
N ARG A 151 3.25 3.68 7.40
CA ARG A 151 4.13 3.48 8.54
C ARG A 151 5.55 3.83 8.17
N THR A 152 6.09 4.85 8.80
CA THR A 152 7.47 5.28 8.63
C THR A 152 8.29 4.88 9.86
N GLY A 153 9.46 4.29 9.62
CA GLY A 153 10.50 4.20 10.64
C GLY A 153 10.36 3.11 11.70
N ALA A 154 9.63 2.04 11.44
CA ALA A 154 9.68 0.87 12.34
C ALA A 154 11.07 0.25 12.28
N ALA A 155 11.82 0.33 13.37
CA ALA A 155 13.04 -0.48 13.51
C ALA A 155 12.64 -1.96 13.57
N PRO A 156 13.31 -2.88 12.85
CA PRO A 156 13.01 -4.29 12.92
C PRO A 156 13.14 -4.78 14.38
N ARG A 157 12.06 -5.33 14.90
CA ARG A 157 12.01 -5.92 16.24
C ARG A 157 11.75 -7.41 16.09
N GLN A 158 12.40 -8.22 16.88
CA GLN A 158 12.16 -9.67 16.91
C GLN A 158 10.81 -9.95 17.62
N THR A 159 9.72 -9.69 16.93
CA THR A 159 8.36 -9.96 17.42
C THR A 159 7.58 -10.76 16.39
N SER A 160 6.54 -11.43 16.83
CA SER A 160 5.62 -12.16 15.93
C SER A 160 4.68 -11.22 15.15
N SER A 161 4.67 -9.92 15.47
CA SER A 161 3.81 -8.95 14.81
C SER A 161 4.49 -8.34 13.59
N LEU A 162 3.83 -8.42 12.44
CA LEU A 162 4.24 -7.73 11.22
C LEU A 162 4.14 -6.21 11.37
N TRP A 163 3.15 -5.73 12.10
CA TRP A 163 2.99 -4.30 12.37
C TRP A 163 4.23 -3.67 12.98
N LEU A 164 4.94 -4.42 13.82
CA LEU A 164 6.17 -3.95 14.47
C LEU A 164 7.42 -4.13 13.60
N ASN A 165 7.38 -5.02 12.62
CA ASN A 165 8.57 -5.42 11.85
C ASN A 165 8.61 -4.82 10.44
N VAL A 166 7.45 -4.45 9.87
CA VAL A 166 7.32 -3.99 8.49
C VAL A 166 7.00 -2.50 8.47
N SER A 167 7.81 -1.74 7.75
CA SER A 167 7.52 -0.34 7.41
C SER A 167 6.88 -0.26 6.02
N GLY A 168 6.09 0.77 5.75
CA GLY A 168 5.48 0.99 4.45
C GLY A 168 3.96 1.17 4.52
N GLN A 169 3.29 0.84 3.42
CA GLN A 169 1.84 0.96 3.32
C GLN A 169 1.13 -0.25 3.92
N CYS A 170 0.11 0.03 4.71
CA CYS A 170 -0.75 -0.99 5.29
C CYS A 170 -2.21 -0.65 4.95
N LEU A 171 -2.94 -1.63 4.41
CA LEU A 171 -4.38 -1.54 4.26
C LEU A 171 -5.03 -2.00 5.56
N VAL A 172 -5.82 -1.14 6.16
CA VAL A 172 -6.55 -1.42 7.40
C VAL A 172 -8.03 -1.60 7.10
N ALA A 173 -8.56 -2.78 7.42
CA ALA A 173 -9.99 -3.05 7.36
C ALA A 173 -10.55 -3.18 8.79
N ARG A 174 -11.54 -2.35 9.13
CA ARG A 174 -12.22 -2.36 10.43
C ARG A 174 -13.41 -3.30 10.39
N ILE A 175 -13.52 -4.15 11.38
CA ILE A 175 -14.61 -5.10 11.53
C ILE A 175 -15.48 -4.62 12.67
N THR A 176 -16.70 -4.21 12.34
CA THR A 176 -17.65 -3.64 13.30
C THR A 176 -18.90 -4.50 13.44
N SER A 177 -19.37 -4.63 14.66
CA SER A 177 -20.65 -5.26 14.97
C SER A 177 -21.67 -4.20 15.34
N ALA A 178 -22.93 -4.36 14.93
CA ALA A 178 -24.00 -3.45 15.24
C ALA A 178 -24.24 -3.26 16.76
N LYS A 179 -23.89 -4.29 17.56
CA LYS A 179 -24.08 -4.27 19.03
C LYS A 179 -22.84 -3.81 19.79
N ASN A 180 -21.66 -4.11 19.28
CA ASN A 180 -20.40 -4.03 20.03
C ASN A 180 -19.40 -3.01 19.47
N GLY A 181 -19.76 -2.26 18.44
CA GLY A 181 -18.84 -1.33 17.78
C GLY A 181 -17.69 -2.05 17.07
N LEU A 182 -16.47 -1.58 17.24
CA LEU A 182 -15.28 -2.19 16.67
C LEU A 182 -14.94 -3.50 17.38
N VAL A 183 -15.02 -4.62 16.68
CA VAL A 183 -14.77 -5.97 17.22
C VAL A 183 -13.47 -6.59 16.72
N GLY A 184 -12.93 -6.10 15.61
CA GLY A 184 -11.68 -6.58 15.06
C GLY A 184 -11.12 -5.66 13.99
N MET A 185 -9.89 -5.98 13.56
CA MET A 185 -9.21 -5.30 12.47
C MET A 185 -8.42 -6.31 11.65
N LEU A 186 -8.37 -6.09 10.34
CA LEU A 186 -7.48 -6.78 9.43
C LEU A 186 -6.46 -5.78 8.91
N LEU A 187 -5.19 -6.11 9.07
CA LEU A 187 -4.04 -5.34 8.60
C LEU A 187 -3.37 -6.12 7.47
N ILE A 188 -3.21 -5.49 6.31
CA ILE A 188 -2.53 -6.08 5.15
C ILE A 188 -1.30 -5.22 4.86
N HIS A 189 -0.13 -5.82 5.00
CA HIS A 189 1.15 -5.15 4.82
C HIS A 189 1.63 -5.33 3.39
N LEU A 190 1.93 -4.21 2.71
CA LEU A 190 2.36 -4.23 1.32
C LEU A 190 3.87 -4.24 1.18
N ASP A 191 4.34 -4.91 0.13
CA ASP A 191 5.71 -4.85 -0.33
C ASP A 191 5.96 -3.54 -1.10
N MET A 192 6.61 -2.59 -0.44
CA MET A 192 6.88 -1.29 -1.03
C MET A 192 8.00 -1.33 -2.06
N GLU A 193 8.92 -2.27 -1.97
CA GLU A 193 9.99 -2.46 -2.94
C GLU A 193 9.40 -2.93 -4.26
N TYR A 194 8.58 -3.97 -4.22
CA TYR A 194 7.88 -4.47 -5.40
C TYR A 194 6.91 -3.44 -6.01
N LEU A 195 6.21 -2.66 -5.17
CA LEU A 195 5.34 -1.59 -5.67
C LEU A 195 6.13 -0.45 -6.32
N SER A 196 7.34 -0.14 -5.85
CA SER A 196 8.20 0.87 -6.47
C SER A 196 8.71 0.40 -7.85
N GLU A 197 9.06 -0.87 -8.00
CA GLU A 197 9.44 -1.45 -9.29
C GLU A 197 8.32 -1.35 -10.33
N LEU A 198 7.06 -1.56 -9.91
CA LEU A 198 5.90 -1.38 -10.79
C LEU A 198 5.69 0.07 -11.26
N ALA A 199 6.14 1.04 -10.47
CA ALA A 199 6.05 2.45 -10.83
C ALA A 199 7.18 2.90 -11.78
N GLU A 200 8.30 2.16 -11.82
CA GLU A 200 9.47 2.48 -12.66
C GLU A 200 9.40 1.89 -14.08
N ILE A 201 8.52 0.93 -14.33
CA ILE A 201 8.30 0.29 -15.65
C ILE A 201 7.25 1.06 -16.46
#